data_7960751f7a939a4de6c852debb7914c2
#
_entry.id   7960751f7a939a4de6c852debb7914c2
#
_cell.length_a   1.000
_cell.length_b   1.000
_cell.length_c   1.000
_cell.angle_alpha   90.00
_cell.angle_beta   90.00
_cell.angle_gamma   90.00
#
_symmetry.space_group_name_H-M   'P 1'
#
loop_
_entity.id
_entity.type
_entity.pdbx_description
1 polymer ?
#
loop_
_entity_poly.entity_id
_entity_poly.type
_entity_poly.pdbx_seq_one_letter_code
_entity_poly.pdbx_strand_id
1 'polypeptide(L)'
;YAFAEVSGNPVIDDDSQEVKITFSVMPGKRTYTRKILFTGNNLTQDYVLRREMRQFEGAWSSDNSIESGKVRLERLGYFKEVNVETVPVIGTDDQIDVIYSVEEENTGSIGGNLGYSDFGLMVGFNLQEQNFLGTGNTVAVGINKNVYSEQYNLSFLDPFATKDGVSLGYNAYFRETDYGEYNVANYLTNSNGIGIQYGWPISDTQRLNLSLTYDKTDISVGTQPAREIWDFVNAEGNVYETLNLQTQWQRVTLNRGMYPTDGASTAVSISATVPGSDLNYYRINLRQKFYHPLGRGLVFGFN
;
A
#
# COMPACT_ATOMS: atom_id res chain seq x y z
N TYR A 1 -7.28 29.58 -13.50
CA TYR A 1 -7.94 30.18 -14.67
C TYR A 1 -7.74 29.28 -15.88
N ALA A 2 -8.71 28.43 -16.22
CA ALA A 2 -8.62 27.45 -17.32
C ALA A 2 -8.50 28.08 -18.72
N PHE A 3 -8.83 29.35 -18.86
CA PHE A 3 -8.78 30.11 -20.14
C PHE A 3 -7.88 31.33 -20.05
N ALA A 4 -6.81 31.26 -19.25
CA ALA A 4 -5.82 32.34 -19.23
C ALA A 4 -5.02 32.34 -20.52
N GLU A 5 -4.99 33.48 -21.20
CA GLU A 5 -4.13 33.70 -22.36
C GLU A 5 -2.84 34.37 -21.92
N VAL A 6 -1.72 33.79 -22.27
CA VAL A 6 -0.40 34.34 -22.01
C VAL A 6 0.28 34.63 -23.34
N SER A 7 0.56 35.90 -23.61
CA SER A 7 1.32 36.33 -24.80
C SER A 7 2.67 36.88 -24.40
N GLY A 8 3.74 36.40 -25.02
CA GLY A 8 5.10 36.88 -24.85
C GLY A 8 5.50 37.81 -26.00
N ASN A 9 5.78 39.07 -25.72
CA ASN A 9 6.28 40.04 -26.72
C ASN A 9 7.79 40.21 -26.51
N PRO A 10 8.63 39.64 -27.40
CA PRO A 10 10.06 39.83 -27.36
C PRO A 10 10.44 41.24 -27.95
N VAL A 11 11.27 41.94 -27.24
CA VAL A 11 11.96 43.15 -27.74
C VAL A 11 13.43 42.81 -27.81
N ILE A 12 14.00 42.84 -28.99
CA ILE A 12 15.40 42.56 -29.23
C ILE A 12 16.15 43.94 -29.21
N ASP A 13 17.17 44.02 -28.37
CA ASP A 13 18.12 45.13 -28.35
C ASP A 13 19.41 44.62 -28.98
N ASP A 14 19.64 45.04 -30.24
CA ASP A 14 20.81 44.63 -31.02
C ASP A 14 22.13 45.22 -30.48
N ASP A 15 22.07 46.35 -29.78
CA ASP A 15 23.27 47.00 -29.23
C ASP A 15 23.80 46.31 -27.96
N SER A 16 22.89 45.82 -27.12
CA SER A 16 23.24 45.09 -25.90
C SER A 16 23.26 43.56 -26.08
N GLN A 17 22.85 43.04 -27.22
CA GLN A 17 22.64 41.61 -27.49
C GLN A 17 21.72 40.94 -26.46
N GLU A 18 20.74 41.66 -25.91
CA GLU A 18 19.76 41.18 -24.95
C GLU A 18 18.36 41.09 -25.58
N VAL A 19 17.58 40.09 -25.13
CA VAL A 19 16.18 39.95 -25.48
C VAL A 19 15.33 40.16 -24.23
N LYS A 20 14.54 41.22 -24.22
CA LYS A 20 13.57 41.50 -23.17
C LYS A 20 12.21 40.92 -23.56
N ILE A 21 11.74 39.89 -22.84
CA ILE A 21 10.44 39.32 -23.08
C ILE A 21 9.44 39.85 -22.05
N THR A 22 8.41 40.53 -22.52
CA THR A 22 7.31 41.01 -21.68
C THR A 22 6.13 40.04 -21.83
N PHE A 23 5.77 39.35 -20.77
CA PHE A 23 4.60 38.49 -20.72
C PHE A 23 3.37 39.29 -20.31
N SER A 24 2.36 39.30 -21.17
CA SER A 24 1.02 39.82 -20.88
C SER A 24 0.10 38.66 -20.57
N VAL A 25 -0.54 38.70 -19.40
CA VAL A 25 -1.46 37.65 -18.95
C VAL A 25 -2.88 38.22 -18.91
N MET A 26 -3.77 37.64 -19.72
CA MET A 26 -5.21 37.87 -19.60
C MET A 26 -5.82 36.70 -18.85
N PRO A 27 -6.20 36.85 -17.57
CA PRO A 27 -6.57 35.73 -16.70
C PRO A 27 -7.91 35.07 -17.07
N GLY A 28 -8.73 35.71 -17.91
CA GLY A 28 -10.08 35.19 -18.20
C GLY A 28 -11.00 35.17 -17.00
N LYS A 29 -12.15 34.52 -17.14
CA LYS A 29 -13.10 34.27 -16.05
C LYS A 29 -12.65 33.08 -15.19
N ARG A 30 -13.02 33.09 -13.91
CA ARG A 30 -12.90 31.88 -13.08
C ARG A 30 -13.92 30.85 -13.59
N THR A 31 -13.49 29.59 -13.66
CA THR A 31 -14.30 28.49 -14.14
C THR A 31 -14.69 27.53 -13.02
N TYR A 32 -15.88 26.94 -13.17
CA TYR A 32 -16.39 25.90 -12.29
C TYR A 32 -16.32 24.54 -13.00
N THR A 33 -15.97 23.50 -12.28
CA THR A 33 -16.10 22.13 -12.78
C THR A 33 -17.56 21.69 -12.68
N ARG A 34 -18.23 21.52 -13.82
CA ARG A 34 -19.63 21.07 -13.85
C ARG A 34 -19.73 19.59 -13.53
N LYS A 35 -18.98 18.77 -14.26
CA LYS A 35 -18.98 17.30 -14.11
C LYS A 35 -17.56 16.76 -14.22
N ILE A 36 -17.35 15.63 -13.55
CA ILE A 36 -16.16 14.80 -13.71
C ILE A 36 -16.62 13.48 -14.30
N LEU A 37 -16.13 13.17 -15.49
CA LEU A 37 -16.49 12.00 -16.26
C LEU A 37 -15.28 11.06 -16.37
N PHE A 38 -15.55 9.76 -16.38
CA PHE A 38 -14.54 8.73 -16.59
C PHE A 38 -14.89 7.92 -17.82
N THR A 39 -13.86 7.57 -18.60
CA THR A 39 -13.99 6.76 -19.82
C THR A 39 -12.87 5.73 -19.88
N GLY A 40 -13.15 4.56 -20.47
CA GLY A 40 -12.17 3.49 -20.60
C GLY A 40 -12.10 2.51 -19.40
N ASN A 41 -12.79 2.80 -18.30
CA ASN A 41 -12.92 1.93 -17.15
C ASN A 41 -14.02 0.88 -17.38
N ASN A 42 -13.68 -0.21 -18.06
CA ASN A 42 -14.63 -1.28 -18.39
C ASN A 42 -14.84 -2.26 -17.22
N LEU A 43 -13.78 -2.56 -16.48
CA LEU A 43 -13.79 -3.44 -15.30
C LEU A 43 -13.91 -2.62 -14.01
N THR A 44 -13.09 -1.59 -13.88
CA THR A 44 -13.01 -0.77 -12.66
C THR A 44 -14.27 0.08 -12.51
N GLN A 45 -14.93 -0.03 -11.38
CA GLN A 45 -16.16 0.69 -11.10
C GLN A 45 -15.92 2.20 -10.93
N ASP A 46 -16.84 3.03 -11.40
CA ASP A 46 -16.74 4.50 -11.41
C ASP A 46 -16.40 5.10 -10.03
N TYR A 47 -16.98 4.56 -8.95
CA TYR A 47 -16.72 5.05 -7.61
C TYR A 47 -15.25 4.87 -7.17
N VAL A 48 -14.52 3.89 -7.75
CA VAL A 48 -13.11 3.64 -7.45
C VAL A 48 -12.24 4.78 -7.98
N LEU A 49 -12.55 5.26 -9.19
CA LEU A 49 -11.86 6.42 -9.76
C LEU A 49 -12.29 7.70 -9.04
N ARG A 50 -13.59 7.85 -8.79
CA ARG A 50 -14.18 9.05 -8.20
C ARG A 50 -13.65 9.36 -6.80
N ARG A 51 -13.39 8.35 -5.97
CA ARG A 51 -12.84 8.53 -4.62
C ARG A 51 -11.40 9.08 -4.60
N GLU A 52 -10.69 8.98 -5.73
CA GLU A 52 -9.33 9.50 -5.86
C GLU A 52 -9.30 10.99 -6.25
N MET A 53 -10.43 11.55 -6.66
CA MET A 53 -10.49 12.92 -7.13
C MET A 53 -10.30 13.94 -6.01
N ARG A 54 -9.53 15.00 -6.34
CA ARG A 54 -9.32 16.16 -5.46
C ARG A 54 -10.09 17.38 -5.95
N GLN A 55 -10.46 17.41 -7.22
CA GLN A 55 -11.41 18.36 -7.76
C GLN A 55 -12.82 17.86 -7.49
N PHE A 56 -13.72 18.75 -7.07
CA PHE A 56 -15.13 18.43 -6.84
C PHE A 56 -16.01 19.07 -7.90
N GLU A 57 -17.12 18.40 -8.23
CA GLU A 57 -18.17 18.95 -9.08
C GLU A 57 -18.84 20.13 -8.37
N GLY A 58 -19.16 21.19 -9.10
CA GLY A 58 -19.71 22.45 -8.55
C GLY A 58 -18.68 23.36 -7.90
N ALA A 59 -17.44 22.94 -7.72
CA ALA A 59 -16.37 23.74 -7.13
C ALA A 59 -15.59 24.53 -8.18
N TRP A 60 -14.83 25.54 -7.73
CA TRP A 60 -13.87 26.24 -8.57
C TRP A 60 -12.89 25.24 -9.18
N SER A 61 -12.68 25.36 -10.49
CA SER A 61 -11.70 24.55 -11.19
C SER A 61 -10.27 24.91 -10.76
N SER A 62 -9.49 23.89 -10.44
CA SER A 62 -8.08 24.00 -10.06
C SER A 62 -7.27 22.97 -10.84
N ASP A 63 -6.37 23.43 -11.71
CA ASP A 63 -5.50 22.56 -12.52
C ASP A 63 -4.66 21.64 -11.61
N ASN A 64 -4.19 22.17 -10.47
CA ASN A 64 -3.46 21.37 -9.49
C ASN A 64 -4.32 20.24 -8.88
N SER A 65 -5.62 20.50 -8.63
CA SER A 65 -6.53 19.48 -8.10
C SER A 65 -6.88 18.43 -9.17
N ILE A 66 -7.02 18.86 -10.41
CA ILE A 66 -7.29 17.99 -11.57
C ILE A 66 -6.06 17.09 -11.82
N GLU A 67 -4.87 17.67 -11.91
CA GLU A 67 -3.63 16.92 -12.10
C GLU A 67 -3.32 16.00 -10.92
N SER A 68 -3.60 16.42 -9.69
CA SER A 68 -3.49 15.56 -8.51
C SER A 68 -4.39 14.33 -8.62
N GLY A 69 -5.60 14.48 -9.17
CA GLY A 69 -6.51 13.36 -9.45
C GLY A 69 -5.88 12.37 -10.43
N LYS A 70 -5.31 12.86 -11.54
CA LYS A 70 -4.59 12.02 -12.51
C LYS A 70 -3.46 11.23 -11.85
N VAL A 71 -2.55 11.92 -11.15
CA VAL A 71 -1.41 11.27 -10.44
C VAL A 71 -1.89 10.22 -9.43
N ARG A 72 -3.03 10.45 -8.77
CA ARG A 72 -3.60 9.46 -7.83
C ARG A 72 -4.13 8.24 -8.54
N LEU A 73 -4.79 8.40 -9.69
CA LEU A 73 -5.22 7.26 -10.52
C LEU A 73 -4.02 6.45 -11.04
N GLU A 74 -2.97 7.12 -11.51
CA GLU A 74 -1.72 6.45 -11.95
C GLU A 74 -1.07 5.63 -10.81
N ARG A 75 -1.13 6.14 -9.58
CA ARG A 75 -0.57 5.44 -8.39
C ARG A 75 -1.36 4.20 -7.96
N LEU A 76 -2.61 4.04 -8.38
CA LEU A 76 -3.36 2.82 -8.09
C LEU A 76 -2.74 1.58 -8.73
N GLY A 77 -2.05 1.75 -9.88
CA GLY A 77 -1.50 0.63 -10.65
C GLY A 77 -2.58 -0.21 -11.35
N TYR A 78 -3.78 0.35 -11.56
CA TYR A 78 -4.87 -0.30 -12.27
C TYR A 78 -4.93 0.12 -13.74
N PHE A 79 -4.18 1.16 -14.09
CA PHE A 79 -4.21 1.79 -15.39
C PHE A 79 -2.79 1.92 -15.96
N LYS A 80 -2.65 1.53 -17.21
CA LYS A 80 -1.43 1.69 -18.01
C LYS A 80 -1.20 3.14 -18.40
N GLU A 81 -2.30 3.85 -18.71
CA GLU A 81 -2.30 5.25 -19.10
C GLU A 81 -3.50 5.97 -18.50
N VAL A 82 -3.29 7.19 -18.03
CA VAL A 82 -4.34 8.09 -17.53
C VAL A 82 -4.17 9.44 -18.20
N ASN A 83 -5.17 9.86 -18.96
CA ASN A 83 -5.23 11.18 -19.59
C ASN A 83 -6.35 12.00 -18.97
N VAL A 84 -6.17 13.31 -18.92
CA VAL A 84 -7.20 14.23 -18.44
C VAL A 84 -7.37 15.39 -19.42
N GLU A 85 -8.61 15.68 -19.74
CA GLU A 85 -8.98 16.79 -20.61
C GLU A 85 -10.03 17.66 -19.92
N THR A 86 -9.96 18.97 -20.18
CA THR A 86 -10.96 19.93 -19.75
C THR A 86 -11.70 20.46 -20.96
N VAL A 87 -13.03 20.29 -20.98
CA VAL A 87 -13.88 20.65 -22.10
C VAL A 87 -14.84 21.77 -21.70
N PRO A 88 -14.85 22.92 -22.40
CA PRO A 88 -15.82 23.99 -22.17
C PRO A 88 -17.26 23.51 -22.36
N VAL A 89 -18.16 23.92 -21.50
CA VAL A 89 -19.57 23.58 -21.61
C VAL A 89 -20.26 24.55 -22.55
N ILE A 90 -20.83 24.04 -23.63
CA ILE A 90 -21.53 24.87 -24.65
C ILE A 90 -22.68 25.63 -23.98
N GLY A 91 -22.77 26.95 -24.23
CA GLY A 91 -23.81 27.83 -23.67
C GLY A 91 -23.49 28.41 -22.29
N THR A 92 -22.29 28.15 -21.74
CA THR A 92 -21.80 28.77 -20.52
C THR A 92 -20.40 29.35 -20.74
N ASP A 93 -20.08 30.46 -20.06
CA ASP A 93 -18.78 31.13 -20.20
C ASP A 93 -17.81 30.78 -19.04
N ASP A 94 -18.32 30.03 -18.03
CA ASP A 94 -17.63 29.81 -16.77
C ASP A 94 -17.67 28.35 -16.30
N GLN A 95 -18.14 27.41 -17.14
CA GLN A 95 -18.20 25.98 -16.79
C GLN A 95 -17.34 25.13 -17.71
N ILE A 96 -16.69 24.13 -17.08
CA ILE A 96 -15.95 23.09 -17.77
C ILE A 96 -16.38 21.70 -17.28
N ASP A 97 -16.30 20.73 -18.15
CA ASP A 97 -16.31 19.31 -17.78
C ASP A 97 -14.86 18.80 -17.75
N VAL A 98 -14.55 17.95 -16.78
CA VAL A 98 -13.25 17.28 -16.67
C VAL A 98 -13.45 15.81 -17.05
N ILE A 99 -12.73 15.35 -18.06
CA ILE A 99 -12.82 13.97 -18.56
C ILE A 99 -11.51 13.26 -18.28
N TYR A 100 -11.55 12.22 -17.46
CA TYR A 100 -10.44 11.30 -17.25
C TYR A 100 -10.63 10.09 -18.16
N SER A 101 -9.70 9.90 -19.09
CA SER A 101 -9.65 8.73 -19.98
C SER A 101 -8.58 7.78 -19.49
N VAL A 102 -8.94 6.54 -19.21
CA VAL A 102 -8.04 5.53 -18.66
C VAL A 102 -7.92 4.33 -19.62
N GLU A 103 -6.74 3.73 -19.67
CA GLU A 103 -6.50 2.43 -20.29
C GLU A 103 -6.21 1.43 -19.15
N GLU A 104 -7.12 0.48 -18.94
CA GLU A 104 -6.98 -0.51 -17.85
C GLU A 104 -5.82 -1.47 -18.10
N GLU A 105 -5.12 -1.83 -17.02
CA GLU A 105 -4.06 -2.81 -17.01
C GLU A 105 -4.46 -4.02 -16.16
N ASN A 106 -3.80 -5.15 -16.40
CA ASN A 106 -4.02 -6.34 -15.59
C ASN A 106 -3.45 -6.14 -14.19
N THR A 107 -4.30 -6.17 -13.17
CA THR A 107 -3.97 -5.96 -11.75
C THR A 107 -3.63 -7.25 -11.02
N GLY A 108 -3.87 -8.40 -11.68
CA GLY A 108 -3.54 -9.71 -11.16
C GLY A 108 -2.04 -10.02 -11.28
N SER A 109 -1.45 -10.52 -10.22
CA SER A 109 -0.09 -11.04 -10.20
C SER A 109 -0.06 -12.49 -9.72
N ILE A 110 0.65 -13.32 -10.46
CA ILE A 110 0.90 -14.71 -10.11
C ILE A 110 2.41 -14.87 -9.99
N GLY A 111 2.86 -15.26 -8.79
CA GLY A 111 4.27 -15.53 -8.51
C GLY A 111 4.47 -16.99 -8.12
N GLY A 112 5.49 -17.61 -8.67
CA GLY A 112 5.98 -18.92 -8.25
C GLY A 112 7.46 -18.82 -7.91
N ASN A 113 7.89 -19.49 -6.85
CA ASN A 113 9.30 -19.63 -6.52
C ASN A 113 9.64 -21.11 -6.29
N LEU A 114 10.76 -21.51 -6.85
CA LEU A 114 11.35 -22.83 -6.65
C LEU A 114 12.81 -22.61 -6.22
N GLY A 115 13.18 -23.16 -5.10
CA GLY A 115 14.54 -23.07 -4.58
C GLY A 115 15.01 -24.40 -4.01
N TYR A 116 16.33 -24.57 -3.99
CA TYR A 116 16.99 -25.67 -3.31
C TYR A 116 18.11 -25.13 -2.44
N SER A 117 18.17 -25.57 -1.18
CA SER A 117 19.19 -25.19 -0.22
C SER A 117 19.68 -26.43 0.53
N ASP A 118 20.60 -26.25 1.47
CA ASP A 118 21.06 -27.33 2.37
C ASP A 118 19.90 -27.93 3.19
N PHE A 119 18.80 -27.21 3.29
CA PHE A 119 17.54 -27.65 3.96
C PHE A 119 16.53 -28.27 2.99
N GLY A 120 16.92 -28.56 1.73
CA GLY A 120 16.08 -29.22 0.74
C GLY A 120 15.31 -28.28 -0.18
N LEU A 121 14.25 -28.81 -0.77
CA LEU A 121 13.42 -28.13 -1.77
C LEU A 121 12.48 -27.13 -1.11
N MET A 122 12.39 -25.93 -1.69
CA MET A 122 11.40 -24.90 -1.35
C MET A 122 10.52 -24.62 -2.55
N VAL A 123 9.21 -24.59 -2.32
CA VAL A 123 8.20 -24.27 -3.34
C VAL A 123 7.28 -23.20 -2.76
N GLY A 124 7.04 -22.14 -3.51
CA GLY A 124 6.07 -21.12 -3.14
C GLY A 124 5.21 -20.75 -4.32
N PHE A 125 3.97 -20.40 -4.01
CA PHE A 125 2.98 -19.89 -4.95
C PHE A 125 2.26 -18.72 -4.28
N ASN A 126 2.17 -17.58 -5.00
CA ASN A 126 1.46 -16.41 -4.54
C ASN A 126 0.59 -15.90 -5.69
N LEU A 127 -0.68 -15.67 -5.38
CA LEU A 127 -1.65 -15.03 -6.27
C LEU A 127 -2.16 -13.79 -5.56
N GLN A 128 -2.15 -12.66 -6.24
CA GLN A 128 -2.70 -11.41 -5.73
C GLN A 128 -3.48 -10.72 -6.84
N GLU A 129 -4.67 -10.24 -6.52
CA GLU A 129 -5.48 -9.39 -7.36
C GLU A 129 -5.77 -8.08 -6.61
N GLN A 130 -5.32 -6.94 -7.16
CA GLN A 130 -5.42 -5.64 -6.47
C GLN A 130 -6.73 -4.89 -6.77
N ASN A 131 -7.41 -5.25 -7.84
CA ASN A 131 -8.68 -4.64 -8.23
C ASN A 131 -9.75 -5.73 -8.41
N PHE A 132 -9.94 -6.54 -7.37
CA PHE A 132 -10.82 -7.69 -7.41
C PHE A 132 -12.24 -7.31 -7.82
N LEU A 133 -12.69 -7.86 -8.94
CA LEU A 133 -14.00 -7.56 -9.56
C LEU A 133 -14.23 -6.06 -9.84
N GLY A 134 -13.17 -5.28 -10.05
CA GLY A 134 -13.26 -3.85 -10.33
C GLY A 134 -13.61 -2.97 -9.14
N THR A 135 -13.60 -3.52 -7.92
CA THR A 135 -14.01 -2.82 -6.69
C THR A 135 -12.86 -2.04 -6.02
N GLY A 136 -11.64 -2.19 -6.53
CA GLY A 136 -10.43 -1.64 -5.91
C GLY A 136 -10.03 -2.38 -4.63
N ASN A 137 -10.62 -3.54 -4.35
CA ASN A 137 -10.26 -4.38 -3.23
C ASN A 137 -9.12 -5.33 -3.62
N THR A 138 -8.29 -5.68 -2.66
CA THR A 138 -7.20 -6.63 -2.86
C THR A 138 -7.53 -7.97 -2.25
N VAL A 139 -7.34 -9.05 -3.03
CA VAL A 139 -7.38 -10.43 -2.55
C VAL A 139 -6.01 -11.06 -2.79
N ALA A 140 -5.46 -11.73 -1.80
CA ALA A 140 -4.21 -12.46 -1.98
C ALA A 140 -4.27 -13.83 -1.32
N VAL A 141 -3.70 -14.82 -2.02
CA VAL A 141 -3.52 -16.20 -1.56
C VAL A 141 -2.04 -16.54 -1.67
N GLY A 142 -1.47 -17.09 -0.63
CA GLY A 142 -0.08 -17.54 -0.61
C GLY A 142 0.03 -18.95 -0.05
N ILE A 143 0.88 -19.74 -0.70
CA ILE A 143 1.26 -21.07 -0.26
C ILE A 143 2.78 -21.14 -0.32
N ASN A 144 3.42 -21.45 0.80
CA ASN A 144 4.85 -21.65 0.85
C ASN A 144 5.14 -22.97 1.60
N LYS A 145 5.94 -23.82 0.99
CA LYS A 145 6.31 -25.11 1.55
C LYS A 145 7.79 -25.32 1.36
N ASN A 146 8.44 -25.76 2.42
CA ASN A 146 9.78 -26.29 2.41
C ASN A 146 9.82 -27.56 3.29
N VAL A 147 10.98 -28.15 3.51
CA VAL A 147 11.12 -29.40 4.25
C VAL A 147 10.64 -29.29 5.69
N TYR A 148 10.81 -28.11 6.31
CA TYR A 148 10.52 -27.88 7.73
C TYR A 148 9.34 -26.96 7.99
N SER A 149 8.78 -26.32 6.97
CA SER A 149 7.67 -25.39 7.16
C SER A 149 6.69 -25.44 6.01
N GLU A 150 5.42 -25.40 6.36
CA GLU A 150 4.29 -25.28 5.46
C GLU A 150 3.42 -24.10 5.90
N GLN A 151 3.12 -23.18 4.99
CA GLN A 151 2.37 -21.98 5.29
C GLN A 151 1.33 -21.70 4.20
N TYR A 152 0.10 -21.48 4.62
CA TYR A 152 -1.02 -20.99 3.80
C TYR A 152 -1.48 -19.65 4.35
N ASN A 153 -1.75 -18.70 3.49
CA ASN A 153 -2.32 -17.43 3.87
C ASN A 153 -3.38 -16.98 2.87
N LEU A 154 -4.46 -16.42 3.39
CA LEU A 154 -5.52 -15.76 2.64
C LEU A 154 -5.70 -14.36 3.21
N SER A 155 -5.76 -13.36 2.37
CA SER A 155 -6.03 -11.99 2.80
C SER A 155 -6.99 -11.28 1.86
N PHE A 156 -7.81 -10.42 2.45
CA PHE A 156 -8.69 -9.48 1.78
C PHE A 156 -8.45 -8.10 2.36
N LEU A 157 -8.39 -7.08 1.51
CA LEU A 157 -8.23 -5.69 1.91
C LEU A 157 -9.15 -4.80 1.09
N ASP A 158 -10.04 -4.09 1.76
CA ASP A 158 -10.73 -2.93 1.23
C ASP A 158 -9.97 -1.66 1.64
N PRO A 159 -9.30 -0.96 0.71
CA PRO A 159 -8.53 0.25 1.03
C PRO A 159 -9.39 1.46 1.38
N PHE A 160 -10.70 1.43 1.08
CA PHE A 160 -11.65 2.50 1.30
C PHE A 160 -12.98 1.99 1.88
N ALA A 161 -12.92 1.22 2.96
CA ALA A 161 -14.12 0.79 3.70
C ALA A 161 -14.97 1.98 4.19
N THR A 162 -14.35 3.15 4.34
CA THR A 162 -15.03 4.42 4.61
C THR A 162 -14.65 5.48 3.58
N LYS A 163 -15.49 6.53 3.45
CA LYS A 163 -15.25 7.65 2.54
C LYS A 163 -13.96 8.44 2.85
N ASP A 164 -13.50 8.38 4.10
CA ASP A 164 -12.28 9.06 4.55
C ASP A 164 -11.01 8.24 4.29
N GLY A 165 -11.12 7.10 3.59
CA GLY A 165 -9.99 6.26 3.21
C GLY A 165 -9.48 5.35 4.34
N VAL A 166 -10.33 5.06 5.33
CA VAL A 166 -10.02 4.02 6.32
C VAL A 166 -10.10 2.66 5.63
N SER A 167 -9.02 1.90 5.69
CA SER A 167 -8.98 0.55 5.14
C SER A 167 -9.46 -0.48 6.15
N LEU A 168 -10.08 -1.54 5.64
CA LEU A 168 -10.51 -2.72 6.38
C LEU A 168 -9.93 -3.98 5.73
N GLY A 169 -9.21 -4.76 6.51
CA GLY A 169 -8.60 -6.01 6.05
C GLY A 169 -9.01 -7.19 6.89
N TYR A 170 -9.04 -8.35 6.27
CA TYR A 170 -9.20 -9.65 6.90
C TYR A 170 -8.07 -10.55 6.46
N ASN A 171 -7.57 -11.35 7.37
CA ASN A 171 -6.57 -12.36 7.08
C ASN A 171 -6.87 -13.67 7.80
N ALA A 172 -6.52 -14.78 7.16
CA ALA A 172 -6.52 -16.09 7.76
C ALA A 172 -5.22 -16.79 7.35
N TYR A 173 -4.62 -17.54 8.26
CA TYR A 173 -3.44 -18.32 7.98
C TYR A 173 -3.40 -19.63 8.72
N PHE A 174 -2.66 -20.56 8.13
CA PHE A 174 -2.19 -21.79 8.76
C PHE A 174 -0.68 -21.88 8.56
N ARG A 175 0.05 -22.25 9.60
CA ARG A 175 1.48 -22.48 9.56
C ARG A 175 1.84 -23.70 10.40
N GLU A 176 2.56 -24.62 9.78
CA GLU A 176 3.25 -25.70 10.46
C GLU A 176 4.76 -25.46 10.38
N THR A 177 5.49 -25.68 11.44
CA THR A 177 6.95 -25.59 11.47
C THR A 177 7.51 -26.73 12.31
N ASP A 178 8.31 -27.60 11.67
CA ASP A 178 9.03 -28.69 12.32
C ASP A 178 10.48 -28.28 12.59
N TYR A 179 10.76 -27.95 13.83
CA TYR A 179 12.11 -27.57 14.28
C TYR A 179 13.04 -28.76 14.41
N GLY A 180 12.53 -29.98 14.43
CA GLY A 180 13.31 -31.21 14.40
C GLY A 180 14.03 -31.42 13.09
N GLU A 181 13.35 -31.14 11.97
CA GLU A 181 13.96 -31.15 10.63
C GLU A 181 15.03 -30.06 10.46
N TYR A 182 14.96 -29.01 11.25
CA TYR A 182 15.98 -27.97 11.31
C TYR A 182 17.23 -28.35 12.13
N ASN A 183 17.20 -29.44 12.88
CA ASN A 183 18.19 -29.77 13.90
C ASN A 183 18.42 -28.68 14.95
N VAL A 184 17.44 -27.80 15.19
CA VAL A 184 17.51 -26.73 16.17
C VAL A 184 16.92 -27.16 17.51
N ALA A 185 15.74 -27.79 17.46
CA ALA A 185 15.04 -28.27 18.65
C ALA A 185 14.03 -29.34 18.24
N ASN A 186 13.79 -30.32 19.10
CA ASN A 186 12.95 -31.47 18.79
C ASN A 186 11.48 -31.19 19.16
N TYR A 187 10.83 -30.28 18.41
CA TYR A 187 9.40 -29.98 18.52
C TYR A 187 8.84 -29.46 17.20
N LEU A 188 7.53 -29.59 17.04
CA LEU A 188 6.74 -29.10 15.91
C LEU A 188 5.71 -28.08 16.42
N THR A 189 5.46 -27.01 15.68
CA THR A 189 4.39 -26.06 15.97
C THR A 189 3.39 -26.00 14.85
N ASN A 190 2.10 -26.13 15.17
CA ASN A 190 0.97 -25.85 14.28
C ASN A 190 0.28 -24.59 14.77
N SER A 191 0.30 -23.55 13.95
CA SER A 191 -0.37 -22.28 14.25
C SER A 191 -1.39 -21.94 13.19
N ASN A 192 -2.58 -21.58 13.61
CA ASN A 192 -3.62 -21.05 12.73
C ASN A 192 -4.24 -19.82 13.37
N GLY A 193 -4.66 -18.88 12.54
CA GLY A 193 -5.21 -17.64 13.05
C GLY A 193 -6.09 -16.94 12.04
N ILE A 194 -6.95 -16.09 12.57
CA ILE A 194 -7.79 -15.16 11.82
C ILE A 194 -7.62 -13.77 12.40
N GLY A 195 -7.60 -12.76 11.54
CA GLY A 195 -7.39 -11.38 11.97
C GLY A 195 -8.25 -10.39 11.22
N ILE A 196 -8.48 -9.26 11.88
CA ILE A 196 -9.10 -8.08 11.30
C ILE A 196 -8.14 -6.91 11.48
N GLN A 197 -8.04 -6.06 10.46
CA GLN A 197 -7.15 -4.91 10.46
C GLN A 197 -7.88 -3.67 9.99
N TYR A 198 -7.69 -2.56 10.70
CA TYR A 198 -8.09 -1.22 10.30
C TYR A 198 -6.86 -0.36 10.03
N GLY A 199 -6.88 0.43 8.96
CA GLY A 199 -5.79 1.33 8.63
C GLY A 199 -6.30 2.75 8.39
N TRP A 200 -5.82 3.71 9.17
CA TRP A 200 -6.16 5.13 9.06
C TRP A 200 -5.05 5.90 8.36
N PRO A 201 -5.33 6.56 7.22
CA PRO A 201 -4.39 7.50 6.61
C PRO A 201 -4.37 8.79 7.45
N ILE A 202 -3.26 9.05 8.15
CA ILE A 202 -3.08 10.31 8.91
C ILE A 202 -2.67 11.43 7.96
N SER A 203 -1.82 11.12 6.98
CA SER A 203 -1.39 12.01 5.90
C SER A 203 -0.95 11.19 4.69
N ASP A 204 -0.55 11.85 3.59
CA ASP A 204 -0.04 11.19 2.38
C ASP A 204 1.21 10.32 2.66
N THR A 205 1.93 10.61 3.75
CA THR A 205 3.14 9.89 4.13
C THR A 205 3.00 9.05 5.40
N GLN A 206 1.88 9.14 6.13
CA GLN A 206 1.71 8.51 7.43
C GLN A 206 0.42 7.68 7.51
N ARG A 207 0.52 6.50 8.09
CA ARG A 207 -0.60 5.60 8.33
C ARG A 207 -0.51 5.00 9.74
N LEU A 208 -1.67 4.85 10.38
CA LEU A 208 -1.85 4.10 11.62
C LEU A 208 -2.67 2.86 11.31
N ASN A 209 -2.18 1.69 11.69
CA ASN A 209 -2.89 0.43 11.56
C ASN A 209 -3.17 -0.14 12.95
N LEU A 210 -4.36 -0.67 13.12
CA LEU A 210 -4.79 -1.43 14.30
C LEU A 210 -5.23 -2.81 13.82
N SER A 211 -4.69 -3.86 14.39
CA SER A 211 -5.08 -5.23 14.06
C SER A 211 -5.40 -6.03 15.32
N LEU A 212 -6.40 -6.87 15.22
CA LEU A 212 -6.78 -7.84 16.22
C LEU A 212 -6.73 -9.22 15.57
N THR A 213 -5.90 -10.11 16.12
CA THR A 213 -5.69 -11.45 15.58
C THR A 213 -5.93 -12.49 16.67
N TYR A 214 -6.78 -13.44 16.40
CA TYR A 214 -6.92 -14.65 17.19
C TYR A 214 -5.99 -15.70 16.62
N ASP A 215 -5.13 -16.25 17.46
CA ASP A 215 -4.13 -17.27 17.14
C ASP A 215 -4.34 -18.50 18.03
N LYS A 216 -4.33 -19.66 17.39
CA LYS A 216 -4.25 -20.94 18.09
C LYS A 216 -2.97 -21.65 17.67
N THR A 217 -2.13 -21.98 18.66
CA THR A 217 -0.87 -22.68 18.43
C THR A 217 -0.86 -23.97 19.24
N ASP A 218 -0.53 -25.06 18.56
CA ASP A 218 -0.29 -26.39 19.17
C ASP A 218 1.20 -26.72 19.04
N ILE A 219 1.81 -27.14 20.16
CA ILE A 219 3.20 -27.54 20.24
C ILE A 219 3.27 -29.04 20.49
N SER A 220 3.75 -29.78 19.49
CA SER A 220 4.03 -31.21 19.61
C SER A 220 5.50 -31.44 19.93
N VAL A 221 5.78 -32.01 21.10
CA VAL A 221 7.13 -32.21 21.60
C VAL A 221 7.63 -33.59 21.18
N GLY A 222 8.84 -33.65 20.61
CA GLY A 222 9.48 -34.91 20.21
C GLY A 222 10.05 -35.72 21.39
N THR A 223 10.78 -36.75 21.08
CA THR A 223 11.28 -37.73 22.08
C THR A 223 12.41 -37.18 22.97
N GLN A 224 13.15 -36.20 22.51
CA GLN A 224 14.29 -35.57 23.25
C GLN A 224 14.24 -34.05 23.05
N PRO A 225 13.26 -33.36 23.61
CA PRO A 225 13.16 -31.91 23.47
C PRO A 225 14.22 -31.18 24.29
N ALA A 226 14.50 -29.93 23.95
CA ALA A 226 15.25 -29.02 24.81
C ALA A 226 14.49 -28.85 26.14
N ARG A 227 15.25 -28.74 27.23
CA ARG A 227 14.69 -28.67 28.60
C ARG A 227 13.72 -27.49 28.75
N GLU A 228 14.06 -26.36 28.18
CA GLU A 228 13.26 -25.15 28.22
C GLU A 228 11.87 -25.34 27.59
N ILE A 229 11.81 -26.09 26.48
CA ILE A 229 10.56 -26.41 25.80
C ILE A 229 9.73 -27.39 26.62
N TRP A 230 10.38 -28.39 27.19
CA TRP A 230 9.72 -29.35 28.07
C TRP A 230 9.14 -28.69 29.32
N ASP A 231 9.93 -27.83 29.98
CA ASP A 231 9.51 -27.11 31.19
C ASP A 231 8.34 -26.16 30.84
N PHE A 232 8.40 -25.47 29.69
CA PHE A 232 7.34 -24.59 29.21
C PHE A 232 6.03 -25.34 28.93
N VAL A 233 6.09 -26.44 28.17
CA VAL A 233 4.90 -27.23 27.84
C VAL A 233 4.29 -27.90 29.08
N ASN A 234 5.11 -28.30 30.04
CA ASN A 234 4.62 -28.85 31.32
C ASN A 234 3.95 -27.81 32.23
N ALA A 235 4.41 -26.56 32.15
CA ALA A 235 3.87 -25.46 32.97
C ALA A 235 2.59 -24.89 32.38
N GLU A 236 2.57 -24.66 31.05
CA GLU A 236 1.53 -23.90 30.37
C GLU A 236 0.62 -24.76 29.49
N GLY A 237 0.99 -26.04 29.25
CA GLY A 237 0.29 -26.95 28.34
C GLY A 237 0.92 -26.94 26.93
N ASN A 238 0.26 -27.59 25.97
CA ASN A 238 0.75 -27.70 24.61
C ASN A 238 -0.12 -26.98 23.57
N VAL A 239 -1.28 -26.47 23.96
CA VAL A 239 -2.19 -25.71 23.12
C VAL A 239 -2.42 -24.34 23.73
N TYR A 240 -2.23 -23.30 22.97
CA TYR A 240 -2.37 -21.89 23.41
C TYR A 240 -3.32 -21.16 22.48
N GLU A 241 -4.29 -20.49 23.06
CA GLU A 241 -5.19 -19.59 22.38
C GLU A 241 -4.91 -18.15 22.81
N THR A 242 -4.55 -17.31 21.87
CA THR A 242 -4.20 -15.92 22.15
C THR A 242 -4.97 -14.96 21.29
N LEU A 243 -5.43 -13.87 21.88
CA LEU A 243 -6.00 -12.73 21.17
C LEU A 243 -4.97 -11.59 21.18
N ASN A 244 -4.38 -11.28 20.05
CA ASN A 244 -3.29 -10.34 19.91
C ASN A 244 -3.78 -9.01 19.33
N LEU A 245 -3.60 -7.94 20.09
CA LEU A 245 -3.86 -6.57 19.65
C LEU A 245 -2.55 -5.92 19.24
N GLN A 246 -2.47 -5.44 18.00
CA GLN A 246 -1.31 -4.73 17.49
C GLN A 246 -1.68 -3.35 16.99
N THR A 247 -0.90 -2.36 17.34
CA THR A 247 -0.94 -1.02 16.79
C THR A 247 0.38 -0.74 16.08
N GLN A 248 0.32 -0.26 14.84
CA GLN A 248 1.49 0.10 14.05
C GLN A 248 1.33 1.50 13.46
N TRP A 249 2.26 2.37 13.77
CA TRP A 249 2.43 3.64 13.07
C TRP A 249 3.56 3.52 12.05
N GLN A 250 3.31 4.04 10.84
CA GLN A 250 4.28 4.05 9.76
C GLN A 250 4.34 5.42 9.10
N ARG A 251 5.56 5.86 8.80
CA ARG A 251 5.84 7.06 7.98
C ARG A 251 6.81 6.71 6.87
N VAL A 252 6.44 7.05 5.62
CA VAL A 252 7.26 6.79 4.43
C VAL A 252 7.41 8.09 3.65
N THR A 253 8.66 8.55 3.52
CA THR A 253 9.03 9.74 2.74
C THR A 253 10.04 9.41 1.63
N LEU A 254 10.19 8.13 1.30
CA LEU A 254 11.11 7.66 0.26
C LEU A 254 10.71 8.24 -1.10
N ASN A 255 11.70 8.70 -1.87
CA ASN A 255 11.49 9.29 -3.19
C ASN A 255 11.06 8.27 -4.26
N ARG A 256 11.27 6.96 -4.04
CA ARG A 256 10.84 5.84 -4.91
C ARG A 256 10.78 4.53 -4.13
N GLY A 257 9.97 3.59 -4.63
CA GLY A 257 9.75 2.29 -3.97
C GLY A 257 10.92 1.32 -4.16
N MET A 258 11.51 1.28 -5.35
CA MET A 258 12.69 0.46 -5.66
C MET A 258 13.94 1.32 -5.75
N TYR A 259 15.01 0.87 -5.09
CA TYR A 259 16.31 1.57 -5.03
C TYR A 259 16.17 3.04 -4.62
N PRO A 260 15.61 3.33 -3.45
CA PRO A 260 15.46 4.70 -2.97
C PRO A 260 16.83 5.37 -2.81
N THR A 261 16.90 6.64 -3.18
CA THR A 261 18.12 7.44 -3.09
C THR A 261 18.03 8.56 -2.07
N ASP A 262 16.81 8.86 -1.61
CA ASP A 262 16.57 9.92 -0.62
C ASP A 262 15.29 9.62 0.18
N GLY A 263 15.25 10.11 1.42
CA GLY A 263 14.11 10.00 2.32
C GLY A 263 14.25 8.91 3.37
N ALA A 264 13.17 8.66 4.10
CA ALA A 264 13.14 7.72 5.21
C ALA A 264 11.86 6.89 5.24
N SER A 265 11.96 5.71 5.84
CA SER A 265 10.80 4.88 6.22
C SER A 265 10.96 4.47 7.67
N THR A 266 10.02 4.89 8.51
CA THR A 266 9.97 4.58 9.94
C THR A 266 8.70 3.80 10.21
N ALA A 267 8.81 2.67 10.90
CA ALA A 267 7.66 1.91 11.40
C ALA A 267 7.87 1.54 12.85
N VAL A 268 6.90 1.84 13.67
CA VAL A 268 6.86 1.45 15.09
C VAL A 268 5.62 0.60 15.29
N SER A 269 5.78 -0.61 15.81
CA SER A 269 4.65 -1.46 16.16
C SER A 269 4.75 -1.92 17.60
N ILE A 270 3.62 -1.90 18.28
CA ILE A 270 3.42 -2.42 19.63
C ILE A 270 2.32 -3.47 19.52
N SER A 271 2.59 -4.66 19.99
CA SER A 271 1.60 -5.73 20.11
C SER A 271 1.59 -6.29 21.53
N ALA A 272 0.41 -6.64 21.97
CA ALA A 272 0.21 -7.30 23.28
C ALA A 272 -0.97 -8.27 23.17
N THR A 273 -0.89 -9.35 23.93
CA THR A 273 -2.03 -10.25 24.10
C THR A 273 -3.08 -9.59 24.99
N VAL A 274 -4.34 -9.78 24.64
CA VAL A 274 -5.49 -9.30 25.40
C VAL A 274 -5.63 -10.16 26.67
N PRO A 275 -5.98 -9.56 27.83
CA PRO A 275 -6.26 -10.33 29.05
C PRO A 275 -7.28 -11.43 28.84
N GLY A 276 -6.99 -12.64 29.32
CA GLY A 276 -7.78 -13.85 29.09
C GLY A 276 -7.22 -14.76 28.01
N SER A 277 -6.13 -14.35 27.34
CA SER A 277 -5.31 -15.23 26.52
C SER A 277 -4.50 -16.19 27.39
N ASP A 278 -4.22 -17.39 26.88
CA ASP A 278 -3.42 -18.40 27.61
C ASP A 278 -1.98 -17.92 27.86
N LEU A 279 -1.42 -17.15 26.90
CA LEU A 279 -0.09 -16.55 27.05
C LEU A 279 -0.18 -15.02 27.11
N ASN A 280 0.54 -14.44 28.08
CA ASN A 280 0.61 -12.98 28.22
C ASN A 280 2.01 -12.49 27.87
N TYR A 281 2.09 -11.71 26.77
CA TYR A 281 3.33 -11.08 26.33
C TYR A 281 3.05 -9.75 25.64
N TYR A 282 4.09 -8.95 25.55
CA TYR A 282 4.09 -7.77 24.68
C TYR A 282 5.34 -7.76 23.81
N ARG A 283 5.24 -7.10 22.67
CA ARG A 283 6.35 -6.95 21.73
C ARG A 283 6.36 -5.53 21.18
N ILE A 284 7.55 -4.94 21.15
CA ILE A 284 7.78 -3.63 20.53
C ILE A 284 8.79 -3.84 19.41
N ASN A 285 8.44 -3.40 18.20
CA ASN A 285 9.34 -3.42 17.05
C ASN A 285 9.51 -2.01 16.51
N LEU A 286 10.75 -1.65 16.27
CA LEU A 286 11.14 -0.43 15.55
C LEU A 286 11.87 -0.84 14.29
N ARG A 287 11.43 -0.32 13.15
CA ARG A 287 12.11 -0.46 11.86
C ARG A 287 12.37 0.90 11.28
N GLN A 288 13.63 1.20 11.01
CA GLN A 288 14.06 2.46 10.44
C GLN A 288 14.88 2.20 9.18
N LYS A 289 14.52 2.86 8.07
CA LYS A 289 15.32 2.93 6.85
C LYS A 289 15.55 4.40 6.54
N PHE A 290 16.76 4.73 6.16
CA PHE A 290 17.14 6.09 5.80
C PHE A 290 18.07 6.06 4.59
N TYR A 291 17.85 6.95 3.64
CA TYR A 291 18.68 7.11 2.45
C TYR A 291 19.00 8.57 2.25
N HIS A 292 20.26 8.84 1.92
CA HIS A 292 20.75 10.20 1.66
C HIS A 292 21.73 10.20 0.50
N PRO A 293 21.55 11.06 -0.53
CA PRO A 293 22.46 11.15 -1.66
C PRO A 293 23.75 11.86 -1.24
N LEU A 294 24.90 11.20 -1.43
CA LEU A 294 26.23 11.76 -1.15
C LEU A 294 26.85 12.45 -2.37
N GLY A 295 26.16 12.44 -3.52
CA GLY A 295 26.66 12.96 -4.80
C GLY A 295 27.39 11.94 -5.64
N ARG A 296 27.63 12.26 -6.92
CA ARG A 296 28.30 11.38 -7.91
C ARG A 296 27.69 9.98 -8.04
N GLY A 297 26.37 9.85 -7.82
CA GLY A 297 25.66 8.56 -7.88
C GLY A 297 25.81 7.67 -6.64
N LEU A 298 26.48 8.14 -5.60
CA LEU A 298 26.60 7.43 -4.32
C LEU A 298 25.40 7.77 -3.41
N VAL A 299 24.85 6.75 -2.76
CA VAL A 299 23.76 6.86 -1.79
C VAL A 299 24.19 6.18 -0.50
N PHE A 300 24.10 6.91 0.59
CA PHE A 300 24.23 6.34 1.93
C PHE A 300 22.88 5.73 2.33
N GLY A 301 22.87 4.45 2.71
CA GLY A 301 21.70 3.74 3.22
C GLY A 301 21.95 3.18 4.61
N PHE A 302 20.98 3.37 5.49
CA PHE A 302 20.91 2.75 6.82
C PHE A 302 19.61 1.95 6.93
N ASN A 303 19.67 0.73 7.47
CA ASN A 303 18.52 -0.18 7.62
C ASN A 303 18.59 -0.94 8.94
#